data_2cab3f68e810d039d6681f03a94df335
#
_entry.id   2cab3f68e810d039d6681f03a94df335
#
_cell.length_a   1.000
_cell.length_b   1.000
_cell.length_c   1.000
_cell.angle_alpha   90.00
_cell.angle_beta   90.00
_cell.angle_gamma   90.00
#
_symmetry.space_group_name_H-M   'P 1'
#
loop_
_entity.id
_entity.type
_entity.pdbx_description
1 polymer ?
#
loop_
_entity_poly.entity_id
_entity_poly.type
_entity_poly.pdbx_seq_one_letter_code
_entity_poly.pdbx_strand_id
1 'polypeptide(L)'
;YGSLSMRALARACGMKLGALQYHFRTWEDMLRGVVKYISAEFSSRLEAKEGVGNSPTVRAIAEFMLDDTADDGLLSDRLWPQLWAMQQVEPLVSDLLEDVYAEYLQMLESAIAQSRPQATTAEALCLMSLLESESLFAGKGRRWEQERSAMREFILSFIDERYGEQT
;
A
#
# COMPACT_ATOMS: atom_id res chain seq x y z
N TYR A 1 -19.70 -5.72 -7.30
CA TYR A 1 -18.65 -6.40 -8.10
C TYR A 1 -19.15 -6.98 -9.43
N GLY A 2 -20.38 -7.45 -9.52
CA GLY A 2 -20.93 -8.03 -10.76
C GLY A 2 -20.98 -7.10 -11.99
N SER A 3 -20.68 -5.82 -11.84
CA SER A 3 -20.58 -4.84 -12.94
C SER A 3 -19.15 -4.53 -13.38
N LEU A 4 -18.11 -4.99 -12.64
CA LEU A 4 -16.72 -4.75 -13.00
C LEU A 4 -16.32 -5.66 -14.17
N SER A 5 -15.94 -5.07 -15.28
CA SER A 5 -15.54 -5.78 -16.49
C SER A 5 -14.68 -4.89 -17.36
N MET A 6 -13.91 -5.49 -18.29
CA MET A 6 -13.13 -4.76 -19.28
C MET A 6 -13.97 -3.71 -20.04
N ARG A 7 -15.24 -4.01 -20.32
CA ARG A 7 -16.16 -3.07 -20.99
C ARG A 7 -16.55 -1.90 -20.08
N ALA A 8 -16.82 -2.18 -18.80
CA ALA A 8 -17.13 -1.14 -17.83
C ALA A 8 -15.92 -0.22 -17.58
N LEU A 9 -14.73 -0.80 -17.46
CA LEU A 9 -13.48 -0.07 -17.32
C LEU A 9 -13.20 0.81 -18.55
N ALA A 10 -13.26 0.26 -19.76
CA ALA A 10 -13.07 1.03 -20.98
C ALA A 10 -14.01 2.24 -21.06
N ARG A 11 -15.28 2.05 -20.68
CA ARG A 11 -16.28 3.14 -20.63
C ARG A 11 -15.88 4.19 -19.59
N ALA A 12 -15.45 3.78 -18.39
CA ALA A 12 -15.05 4.70 -17.34
C ALA A 12 -13.82 5.54 -17.72
N CYS A 13 -12.90 4.93 -18.49
CA CYS A 13 -11.69 5.61 -19.00
C CYS A 13 -11.95 6.40 -20.32
N GLY A 14 -13.17 6.43 -20.84
CA GLY A 14 -13.47 7.08 -22.13
C GLY A 14 -12.83 6.36 -23.35
N MET A 15 -12.45 5.10 -23.21
CA MET A 15 -11.77 4.31 -24.22
C MET A 15 -12.73 3.36 -24.95
N LYS A 16 -12.40 2.99 -26.20
CA LYS A 16 -13.05 1.86 -26.86
C LYS A 16 -12.51 0.56 -26.25
N LEU A 17 -13.38 -0.45 -26.10
CA LEU A 17 -13.00 -1.76 -25.57
C LEU A 17 -11.81 -2.36 -26.33
N GLY A 18 -11.79 -2.26 -27.68
CA GLY A 18 -10.68 -2.76 -28.49
C GLY A 18 -9.33 -2.08 -28.19
N ALA A 19 -9.34 -0.78 -27.82
CA ALA A 19 -8.13 -0.09 -27.44
C ALA A 19 -7.61 -0.60 -26.07
N LEU A 20 -8.50 -0.83 -25.11
CA LEU A 20 -8.12 -1.43 -23.83
C LEU A 20 -7.60 -2.86 -24.03
N GLN A 21 -8.26 -3.68 -24.87
CA GLN A 21 -7.85 -5.05 -25.17
C GLN A 21 -6.55 -5.16 -25.97
N TYR A 22 -6.13 -4.11 -26.65
CA TYR A 22 -4.80 -4.02 -27.26
C TYR A 22 -3.70 -4.01 -26.22
N HIS A 23 -3.91 -3.37 -25.08
CA HIS A 23 -2.95 -3.31 -23.97
C HIS A 23 -3.09 -4.50 -23.02
N PHE A 24 -4.31 -4.90 -22.72
CA PHE A 24 -4.64 -5.98 -21.78
C PHE A 24 -5.62 -6.95 -22.44
N ARG A 25 -5.14 -8.11 -22.84
CA ARG A 25 -5.97 -9.10 -23.58
C ARG A 25 -7.10 -9.65 -22.72
N THR A 26 -6.83 -9.85 -21.44
CA THR A 26 -7.76 -10.44 -20.47
C THR A 26 -7.97 -9.50 -19.28
N TRP A 27 -8.99 -9.79 -18.48
CA TRP A 27 -9.21 -9.15 -17.17
C TRP A 27 -8.04 -9.42 -16.23
N GLU A 28 -7.50 -10.64 -16.24
CA GLU A 28 -6.32 -11.02 -15.48
C GLU A 28 -5.09 -10.20 -15.86
N ASP A 29 -4.79 -10.05 -17.14
CA ASP A 29 -3.67 -9.23 -17.61
C ASP A 29 -3.79 -7.78 -17.11
N MET A 30 -5.01 -7.26 -17.10
CA MET A 30 -5.28 -5.90 -16.61
C MET A 30 -5.05 -5.79 -15.10
N LEU A 31 -5.54 -6.74 -14.29
CA LEU A 31 -5.32 -6.76 -12.84
C LEU A 31 -3.83 -6.88 -12.50
N ARG A 32 -3.10 -7.79 -13.16
CA ARG A 32 -1.65 -7.91 -13.02
C ARG A 32 -0.93 -6.60 -13.37
N GLY A 33 -1.38 -5.93 -14.43
CA GLY A 33 -0.86 -4.62 -14.82
C GLY A 33 -1.07 -3.54 -13.77
N VAL A 34 -2.25 -3.50 -13.16
CA VAL A 34 -2.57 -2.56 -12.07
C VAL A 34 -1.68 -2.81 -10.85
N VAL A 35 -1.56 -4.06 -10.41
CA VAL A 35 -0.73 -4.42 -9.24
C VAL A 35 0.73 -4.08 -9.51
N LYS A 36 1.27 -4.47 -10.67
CA LYS A 36 2.64 -4.12 -11.05
C LYS A 36 2.88 -2.62 -11.06
N TYR A 37 1.90 -1.85 -11.52
CA TYR A 37 1.99 -0.39 -11.52
C TYR A 37 2.00 0.17 -10.09
N ILE A 38 1.15 -0.36 -9.19
CA ILE A 38 1.12 0.04 -7.77
C ILE A 38 2.46 -0.25 -7.10
N SER A 39 3.02 -1.47 -7.25
CA SER A 39 4.32 -1.84 -6.66
C SER A 39 5.45 -0.96 -7.19
N ALA A 40 5.50 -0.71 -8.50
CA ALA A 40 6.53 0.12 -9.12
C ALA A 40 6.43 1.58 -8.67
N GLU A 41 5.22 2.13 -8.55
CA GLU A 41 4.99 3.49 -8.09
C GLU A 41 5.37 3.66 -6.62
N PHE A 42 5.02 2.67 -5.78
CA PHE A 42 5.42 2.62 -4.38
C PHE A 42 6.95 2.67 -4.23
N SER A 43 7.66 1.76 -4.91
CA SER A 43 9.11 1.68 -4.86
C SER A 43 9.77 2.97 -5.36
N SER A 44 9.31 3.51 -6.49
CA SER A 44 9.84 4.73 -7.08
C SER A 44 9.68 5.95 -6.17
N ARG A 45 8.53 6.10 -5.52
CA ARG A 45 8.28 7.22 -4.59
C ARG A 45 9.10 7.10 -3.31
N LEU A 46 9.25 5.90 -2.79
CA LEU A 46 10.08 5.65 -1.61
C LEU A 46 11.56 5.94 -1.90
N GLU A 47 12.08 5.46 -3.04
CA GLU A 47 13.44 5.76 -3.50
C GLU A 47 13.67 7.26 -3.72
N ALA A 48 12.69 7.97 -4.26
CA ALA A 48 12.79 9.43 -4.46
C ALA A 48 12.89 10.19 -3.13
N LYS A 49 12.28 9.66 -2.05
CA LYS A 49 12.30 10.26 -0.72
C LYS A 49 13.61 9.96 0.03
N GLU A 50 14.11 8.73 -0.06
CA GLU A 50 15.26 8.25 0.72
C GLU A 50 16.61 8.34 -0.01
N GLY A 51 16.59 8.55 -1.33
CA GLY A 51 17.76 8.48 -2.20
C GLY A 51 18.02 7.08 -2.75
N VAL A 52 18.44 7.03 -4.02
CA VAL A 52 18.70 5.77 -4.73
C VAL A 52 19.81 4.98 -4.02
N GLY A 53 19.52 3.73 -3.70
CA GLY A 53 20.47 2.79 -3.09
C GLY A 53 20.56 2.85 -1.58
N ASN A 54 19.81 3.68 -0.90
CA ASN A 54 19.68 3.66 0.56
C ASN A 54 18.61 2.66 0.99
N SER A 55 18.90 1.90 2.03
CA SER A 55 17.88 1.07 2.68
C SER A 55 17.02 1.96 3.57
N PRO A 56 15.69 2.02 3.35
CA PRO A 56 14.82 2.88 4.14
C PRO A 56 14.78 2.44 5.59
N THR A 57 14.66 3.40 6.50
CA THR A 57 14.41 3.12 7.92
C THR A 57 12.93 2.76 8.15
N VAL A 58 12.62 2.13 9.28
CA VAL A 58 11.22 1.86 9.68
C VAL A 58 10.40 3.15 9.70
N ARG A 59 10.99 4.23 10.22
CA ARG A 59 10.34 5.54 10.25
C ARG A 59 10.05 6.08 8.84
N ALA A 60 11.00 5.98 7.93
CA ALA A 60 10.83 6.46 6.57
C ALA A 60 9.71 5.71 5.82
N ILE A 61 9.62 4.39 6.00
CA ILE A 61 8.54 3.58 5.46
C ILE A 61 7.20 4.02 6.06
N ALA A 62 7.14 4.21 7.38
CA ALA A 62 5.91 4.61 8.05
C ALA A 62 5.45 6.01 7.62
N GLU A 63 6.35 6.99 7.56
CA GLU A 63 6.04 8.33 7.07
C GLU A 63 5.53 8.31 5.63
N PHE A 64 6.10 7.46 4.79
CA PHE A 64 5.64 7.29 3.42
C PHE A 64 4.22 6.69 3.36
N MET A 65 3.95 5.65 4.16
CA MET A 65 2.63 4.98 4.21
C MET A 65 1.54 5.87 4.80
N LEU A 66 1.91 6.74 5.74
CA LEU A 66 0.99 7.65 6.42
C LEU A 66 0.87 9.02 5.69
N ASP A 67 1.54 9.22 4.55
CA ASP A 67 1.54 10.50 3.84
C ASP A 67 0.22 10.75 3.12
N ASP A 68 -0.48 11.83 3.51
CA ASP A 68 -1.75 12.26 2.91
C ASP A 68 -1.63 12.96 1.57
N THR A 69 -0.42 13.41 1.22
CA THR A 69 -0.22 14.25 0.03
C THR A 69 -0.36 13.46 -1.27
N ALA A 70 -0.33 12.13 -1.16
CA ALA A 70 -0.60 11.21 -2.26
C ALA A 70 -2.10 11.10 -2.60
N ASP A 71 -2.82 12.24 -2.71
CA ASP A 71 -4.23 12.29 -3.16
C ASP A 71 -4.39 11.83 -4.63
N ASP A 72 -3.32 11.36 -5.24
CA ASP A 72 -3.22 10.87 -6.62
C ASP A 72 -3.61 9.39 -6.74
N GLY A 73 -4.85 9.08 -6.42
CA GLY A 73 -5.58 7.92 -6.94
C GLY A 73 -5.12 6.52 -6.50
N LEU A 74 -3.84 6.20 -6.57
CA LEU A 74 -3.33 4.83 -6.39
C LEU A 74 -3.00 4.45 -4.94
N LEU A 75 -2.59 5.42 -4.14
CA LEU A 75 -2.32 5.23 -2.71
C LEU A 75 -3.45 5.83 -1.86
N SER A 76 -4.60 6.11 -2.50
CA SER A 76 -5.71 6.77 -1.82
C SER A 76 -6.43 5.85 -0.84
N ASP A 77 -6.91 6.42 0.24
CA ASP A 77 -7.80 5.79 1.23
C ASP A 77 -9.04 5.11 0.62
N ARG A 78 -9.31 5.32 -0.67
CA ARG A 78 -10.45 4.74 -1.37
C ARG A 78 -10.12 3.48 -2.13
N LEU A 79 -8.88 3.33 -2.64
CA LEU A 79 -8.50 2.17 -3.45
C LEU A 79 -8.32 0.93 -2.59
N TRP A 80 -7.53 1.02 -1.53
CA TRP A 80 -7.16 -0.12 -0.70
C TRP A 80 -8.36 -0.86 -0.09
N PRO A 81 -9.36 -0.18 0.52
CA PRO A 81 -10.54 -0.86 1.02
C PRO A 81 -11.35 -1.60 -0.07
N GLN A 82 -11.29 -1.13 -1.32
CA GLN A 82 -11.94 -1.83 -2.44
C GLN A 82 -11.15 -3.07 -2.86
N LEU A 83 -9.82 -3.00 -2.89
CA LEU A 83 -8.98 -4.17 -3.15
C LEU A 83 -9.15 -5.24 -2.06
N TRP A 84 -9.20 -4.84 -0.78
CA TRP A 84 -9.49 -5.77 0.33
C TRP A 84 -10.88 -6.42 0.21
N ALA A 85 -11.87 -5.67 -0.24
CA ALA A 85 -13.18 -6.27 -0.48
C ALA A 85 -13.18 -7.20 -1.71
N MET A 86 -12.39 -6.88 -2.75
CA MET A 86 -12.26 -7.72 -3.94
C MET A 86 -11.57 -9.05 -3.65
N GLN A 87 -10.52 -9.06 -2.86
CA GLN A 87 -9.80 -10.30 -2.51
C GLN A 87 -10.68 -11.35 -1.85
N GLN A 88 -11.78 -10.95 -1.18
CA GLN A 88 -12.71 -11.88 -0.54
C GLN A 88 -13.55 -12.69 -1.55
N VAL A 89 -13.63 -12.24 -2.79
CA VAL A 89 -14.51 -12.83 -3.82
C VAL A 89 -13.81 -13.15 -5.12
N GLU A 90 -12.59 -12.69 -5.30
CA GLU A 90 -11.80 -12.86 -6.52
C GLU A 90 -10.42 -13.45 -6.16
N PRO A 91 -10.22 -14.77 -6.35
CA PRO A 91 -8.97 -15.44 -5.96
C PRO A 91 -7.72 -14.80 -6.57
N LEU A 92 -7.80 -14.38 -7.84
CA LEU A 92 -6.67 -13.72 -8.49
C LEU A 92 -6.27 -12.42 -7.77
N VAL A 93 -7.24 -11.63 -7.28
CA VAL A 93 -6.95 -10.40 -6.53
C VAL A 93 -6.30 -10.75 -5.20
N SER A 94 -6.75 -11.84 -4.54
CA SER A 94 -6.12 -12.34 -3.32
C SER A 94 -4.65 -12.67 -3.56
N ASP A 95 -4.35 -13.49 -4.57
CA ASP A 95 -2.97 -13.88 -4.89
C ASP A 95 -2.09 -12.66 -5.18
N LEU A 96 -2.61 -11.71 -5.98
CA LEU A 96 -1.86 -10.50 -6.34
C LEU A 96 -1.61 -9.57 -5.16
N LEU A 97 -2.56 -9.45 -4.23
CA LEU A 97 -2.36 -8.65 -3.01
C LEU A 97 -1.41 -9.35 -2.03
N GLU A 98 -1.44 -10.67 -1.94
CA GLU A 98 -0.46 -11.43 -1.16
C GLU A 98 0.97 -11.18 -1.66
N ASP A 99 1.18 -11.14 -2.98
CA ASP A 99 2.48 -10.79 -3.58
C ASP A 99 2.93 -9.37 -3.18
N VAL A 100 2.03 -8.37 -3.28
CA VAL A 100 2.32 -6.98 -2.87
C VAL A 100 2.68 -6.89 -1.38
N TYR A 101 1.89 -7.55 -0.54
CA TYR A 101 2.14 -7.54 0.90
C TYR A 101 3.40 -8.33 1.28
N ALA A 102 3.76 -9.37 0.52
CA ALA A 102 5.03 -10.07 0.73
C ALA A 102 6.25 -9.16 0.46
N GLU A 103 6.21 -8.37 -0.64
CA GLU A 103 7.25 -7.37 -0.94
C GLU A 103 7.34 -6.30 0.16
N TYR A 104 6.19 -5.79 0.60
CA TYR A 104 6.12 -4.79 1.66
C TYR A 104 6.62 -5.34 3.01
N LEU A 105 6.21 -6.56 3.36
CA LEU A 105 6.67 -7.23 4.57
C LEU A 105 8.19 -7.42 4.56
N GLN A 106 8.75 -7.88 3.44
CA GLN A 106 10.20 -8.06 3.30
C GLN A 106 10.96 -6.73 3.49
N MET A 107 10.42 -5.64 2.99
CA MET A 107 11.00 -4.31 3.18
C MET A 107 10.97 -3.89 4.65
N LEU A 108 9.85 -4.09 5.35
CA LEU A 108 9.72 -3.82 6.78
C LEU A 108 10.67 -4.70 7.61
N GLU A 109 10.75 -6.00 7.32
CA GLU A 109 11.69 -6.91 8.00
C GLU A 109 13.14 -6.45 7.83
N SER A 110 13.52 -6.04 6.62
CA SER A 110 14.85 -5.53 6.33
C SER A 110 15.15 -4.23 7.08
N ALA A 111 14.18 -3.33 7.16
CA ALA A 111 14.30 -2.08 7.90
C ALA A 111 14.40 -2.31 9.42
N ILE A 112 13.56 -3.18 9.96
CA ILE A 112 13.58 -3.54 11.40
C ILE A 112 14.90 -4.20 11.77
N ALA A 113 15.44 -5.10 10.93
CA ALA A 113 16.68 -5.81 11.18
C ALA A 113 17.89 -4.89 11.32
N GLN A 114 17.86 -3.66 10.79
CA GLN A 114 18.94 -2.68 10.95
C GLN A 114 19.13 -2.25 12.41
N SER A 115 18.03 -2.08 13.16
CA SER A 115 18.07 -1.69 14.57
C SER A 115 17.81 -2.87 15.51
N ARG A 116 17.14 -3.92 15.04
CA ARG A 116 16.71 -5.08 15.83
C ARG A 116 16.90 -6.40 15.06
N PRO A 117 18.14 -6.92 14.97
CA PRO A 117 18.45 -8.14 14.19
C PRO A 117 17.70 -9.40 14.64
N GLN A 118 17.13 -9.39 15.85
CA GLN A 118 16.38 -10.53 16.42
C GLN A 118 14.86 -10.38 16.28
N ALA A 119 14.38 -9.33 15.57
CA ALA A 119 12.96 -9.13 15.33
C ALA A 119 12.38 -10.30 14.50
N THR A 120 11.13 -10.61 14.74
CA THR A 120 10.43 -11.70 14.06
C THR A 120 9.53 -11.16 12.94
N THR A 121 9.19 -12.02 11.98
CA THR A 121 8.14 -11.73 10.98
C THR A 121 6.83 -11.28 11.63
N ALA A 122 6.48 -11.83 12.78
CA ALA A 122 5.28 -11.40 13.51
C ALA A 122 5.34 -9.93 13.95
N GLU A 123 6.53 -9.42 14.33
CA GLU A 123 6.72 -8.01 14.69
C GLU A 123 6.51 -7.11 13.46
N ALA A 124 7.06 -7.48 12.30
CA ALA A 124 6.85 -6.77 11.04
C ALA A 124 5.38 -6.80 10.60
N LEU A 125 4.69 -7.94 10.73
CA LEU A 125 3.25 -8.06 10.46
C LEU A 125 2.40 -7.17 11.36
N CYS A 126 2.73 -7.08 12.66
CA CYS A 126 2.05 -6.18 13.58
C CYS A 126 2.21 -4.72 13.16
N LEU A 127 3.43 -4.33 12.78
CA LEU A 127 3.71 -2.96 12.32
C LEU A 127 2.96 -2.66 11.01
N MET A 128 3.00 -3.56 10.04
CA MET A 128 2.25 -3.43 8.79
C MET A 128 0.76 -3.26 9.05
N SER A 129 0.18 -4.08 9.93
CA SER A 129 -1.24 -3.98 10.31
C SER A 129 -1.57 -2.64 10.95
N LEU A 130 -0.66 -2.09 11.77
CA LEU A 130 -0.83 -0.79 12.40
C LEU A 130 -0.85 0.33 11.36
N LEU A 131 0.05 0.30 10.39
CA LEU A 131 0.14 1.31 9.32
C LEU A 131 -1.09 1.26 8.39
N GLU A 132 -1.52 0.07 7.99
CA GLU A 132 -2.69 -0.12 7.13
C GLU A 132 -4.02 0.27 7.81
N SER A 133 -4.12 0.11 9.14
CA SER A 133 -5.36 0.39 9.86
C SER A 133 -5.73 1.86 9.95
N GLU A 134 -4.77 2.77 9.80
CA GLU A 134 -5.01 4.20 9.89
C GLU A 134 -6.04 4.67 8.84
N SER A 135 -5.82 4.34 7.57
CA SER A 135 -6.72 4.71 6.47
C SER A 135 -8.11 4.06 6.62
N LEU A 136 -8.19 2.86 7.20
CA LEU A 136 -9.45 2.14 7.40
C LEU A 136 -10.34 2.83 8.43
N PHE A 137 -9.79 3.32 9.53
CA PHE A 137 -10.54 3.90 10.63
C PHE A 137 -10.63 5.42 10.58
N ALA A 138 -9.53 6.10 10.27
CA ALA A 138 -9.39 7.56 10.31
C ALA A 138 -9.13 8.20 8.94
N GLY A 139 -9.20 7.45 7.85
CA GLY A 139 -9.06 7.95 6.49
C GLY A 139 -10.12 9.01 6.11
N LYS A 140 -9.90 9.68 5.00
CA LYS A 140 -10.76 10.76 4.50
C LYS A 140 -12.24 10.33 4.39
N GLY A 141 -13.13 11.07 5.02
CA GLY A 141 -14.58 10.78 5.08
C GLY A 141 -14.97 9.71 6.08
N ARG A 142 -14.06 9.20 6.91
CA ARG A 142 -14.36 8.27 7.99
C ARG A 142 -14.84 8.99 9.24
N ARG A 143 -15.54 8.27 10.12
CA ARG A 143 -16.11 8.82 11.35
C ARG A 143 -15.06 9.49 12.26
N TRP A 144 -13.84 8.98 12.27
CA TRP A 144 -12.74 9.43 13.13
C TRP A 144 -11.64 10.15 12.35
N GLU A 145 -11.94 10.73 11.19
CA GLU A 145 -10.99 11.48 10.37
C GLU A 145 -10.28 12.59 11.16
N GLN A 146 -10.97 13.23 12.08
CA GLN A 146 -10.39 14.27 12.95
C GLN A 146 -9.28 13.77 13.89
N GLU A 147 -9.24 12.47 14.20
CA GLU A 147 -8.20 11.84 15.03
C GLU A 147 -6.97 11.40 14.22
N ARG A 148 -7.01 11.55 12.91
CA ARG A 148 -5.98 11.03 11.99
C ARG A 148 -4.58 11.53 12.32
N SER A 149 -4.43 12.84 12.53
CA SER A 149 -3.13 13.45 12.88
C SER A 149 -2.59 12.92 14.21
N ALA A 150 -3.44 12.80 15.23
CA ALA A 150 -3.04 12.27 16.52
C ALA A 150 -2.66 10.78 16.45
N MET A 151 -3.37 9.98 15.64
CA MET A 151 -3.01 8.59 15.38
C MET A 151 -1.63 8.48 14.73
N ARG A 152 -1.35 9.30 13.74
CA ARG A 152 -0.05 9.32 13.04
C ARG A 152 1.09 9.70 13.97
N GLU A 153 0.92 10.75 14.74
CA GLU A 153 1.92 11.15 15.75
C GLU A 153 2.19 10.01 16.73
N PHE A 154 1.14 9.34 17.20
CA PHE A 154 1.28 8.19 18.09
C PHE A 154 2.04 7.03 17.44
N ILE A 155 1.69 6.68 16.19
CA ILE A 155 2.36 5.61 15.46
C ILE A 155 3.84 5.94 15.24
N LEU A 156 4.16 7.18 14.84
CA LEU A 156 5.54 7.59 14.60
C LEU A 156 6.35 7.64 15.89
N SER A 157 5.75 8.11 17.00
CA SER A 157 6.39 8.09 18.33
C SER A 157 6.69 6.66 18.79
N PHE A 158 5.72 5.74 18.62
CA PHE A 158 5.92 4.32 18.90
C PHE A 158 7.08 3.73 18.09
N ILE A 159 7.17 4.10 16.80
CA ILE A 159 8.24 3.64 15.91
C ILE A 159 9.60 4.18 16.37
N ASP A 160 9.69 5.44 16.74
CA ASP A 160 10.93 6.05 17.24
C ASP A 160 11.40 5.40 18.53
N GLU A 161 10.48 5.16 19.48
CA GLU A 161 10.79 4.48 20.73
C GLU A 161 11.26 3.04 20.52
N ARG A 162 10.71 2.36 19.52
CA ARG A 162 10.94 0.94 19.28
C ARG A 162 12.12 0.64 18.35
N TYR A 163 12.29 1.47 17.31
CA TYR A 163 13.20 1.24 16.19
C TYR A 163 14.17 2.40 15.93
N GLY A 164 14.02 3.52 16.63
CA GLY A 164 14.94 4.64 16.53
C GLY A 164 16.36 4.30 16.99
N GLU A 165 17.36 5.06 16.52
CA GLU A 165 18.73 4.91 16.98
C GLU A 165 18.78 5.14 18.50
N GLN A 166 19.27 4.13 19.22
CA GLN A 166 19.57 4.30 20.64
C GLN A 166 20.82 5.18 20.76
N THR A 167 20.63 6.44 21.10
CA THR A 167 21.70 7.38 21.45
C THR A 167 22.42 6.97 22.73
#